data_9839d944fec918d50f104723355e5a7f
#
_entry.id   9839d944fec918d50f104723355e5a7f
#
_cell.length_a   1.000
_cell.length_b   1.000
_cell.length_c   1.000
_cell.angle_alpha   90.00
_cell.angle_beta   90.00
_cell.angle_gamma   90.00
#
_symmetry.space_group_name_H-M   'P 1'
#
loop_
_entity.id
_entity.type
_entity.pdbx_description
1 polymer ?
#
loop_
_entity_poly.entity_id
_entity_poly.type
_entity_poly.pdbx_seq_one_letter_code
_entity_poly.pdbx_strand_id
1 'polypeptide(L)'
;MVKFMRIYQFKYVDRFKCDGNICHAQCCQKWHIPIDKGTYKRYHWIKNPVVKNKILGSIIKTKDGKEYCIQLDENGKCPLICKDDMCYIQRNLGAEALSEVCQTYPRKAVVLGNCQLRSLSMTCPVAAEEALFSSDGMILEKMGNHNERDSNFNLVLRNLNKKRLPDTKAIDSIIIGGLLILQNRNFSREERMVLLGLFLDRVDDIELGDETADEIINIALAYQTEKFQDEAREIMSAFSFKVEKYQQIMTKLLS
;
A
#
# COMPACT_ATOMS: atom_id res chain seq x y z
N MET A 1 26.33 -7.01 11.39
CA MET A 1 25.23 -7.98 11.53
C MET A 1 24.13 -7.57 10.55
N VAL A 2 23.74 -8.44 9.63
CA VAL A 2 22.58 -8.20 8.77
C VAL A 2 21.36 -8.37 9.67
N LYS A 3 20.73 -7.26 10.05
CA LYS A 3 19.50 -7.28 10.86
C LYS A 3 18.42 -7.89 9.96
N PHE A 4 17.94 -9.10 10.28
CA PHE A 4 16.88 -9.75 9.53
C PHE A 4 15.63 -8.86 9.60
N MET A 5 15.16 -8.42 8.44
CA MET A 5 13.95 -7.61 8.33
C MET A 5 12.73 -8.53 8.45
N ARG A 6 11.82 -8.23 9.38
CA ARG A 6 10.53 -8.92 9.48
C ARG A 6 9.64 -8.41 8.34
N ILE A 7 9.08 -9.30 7.55
CA ILE A 7 8.22 -8.93 6.43
C ILE A 7 6.79 -9.37 6.76
N TYR A 8 5.88 -8.42 6.70
CA TYR A 8 4.45 -8.67 6.79
C TYR A 8 3.78 -8.29 5.48
N GLN A 9 2.82 -9.08 5.06
CA GLN A 9 2.13 -8.90 3.79
C GLN A 9 0.66 -9.25 3.90
N PHE A 10 -0.20 -8.49 3.24
CA PHE A 10 -1.61 -8.85 3.12
C PHE A 10 -1.80 -9.96 2.09
N LYS A 11 -2.69 -10.91 2.34
CA LYS A 11 -2.94 -12.05 1.44
C LYS A 11 -3.34 -11.66 0.03
N TYR A 12 -4.06 -10.55 -0.16
CA TYR A 12 -4.44 -10.08 -1.49
C TYR A 12 -3.23 -9.72 -2.38
N VAL A 13 -2.07 -9.45 -1.79
CA VAL A 13 -0.84 -9.14 -2.53
C VAL A 13 -0.35 -10.32 -3.35
N ASP A 14 -0.44 -11.54 -2.81
CA ASP A 14 0.01 -12.76 -3.51
C ASP A 14 -0.89 -13.12 -4.70
N ARG A 15 -2.16 -12.78 -4.60
CA ARG A 15 -3.15 -13.07 -5.65
C ARG A 15 -3.13 -12.06 -6.78
N PHE A 16 -2.53 -10.89 -6.55
CA PHE A 16 -2.53 -9.83 -7.53
C PHE A 16 -1.84 -10.24 -8.84
N LYS A 17 -2.61 -10.16 -9.93
CA LYS A 17 -2.12 -10.26 -11.30
C LYS A 17 -2.61 -9.03 -12.07
N CYS A 18 -1.69 -8.35 -12.75
CA CYS A 18 -2.07 -7.22 -13.59
C CYS A 18 -2.94 -7.71 -14.75
N ASP A 19 -4.15 -7.16 -14.86
CA ASP A 19 -5.04 -7.39 -15.99
C ASP A 19 -5.59 -6.04 -16.49
N GLY A 20 -4.98 -5.54 -17.56
CA GLY A 20 -5.36 -4.27 -18.17
C GLY A 20 -6.77 -4.29 -18.76
N ASN A 21 -7.28 -5.47 -19.17
CA ASN A 21 -8.62 -5.60 -19.75
C ASN A 21 -9.71 -5.30 -18.71
N ILE A 22 -9.53 -5.77 -17.47
CA ILE A 22 -10.49 -5.55 -16.38
C ILE A 22 -10.48 -4.10 -15.91
N CYS A 23 -9.30 -3.52 -15.75
CA CYS A 23 -9.17 -2.18 -15.15
C CYS A 23 -9.13 -1.04 -16.17
N HIS A 24 -9.28 -1.31 -17.47
CA HIS A 24 -9.20 -0.30 -18.54
C HIS A 24 -7.97 0.61 -18.43
N ALA A 25 -6.82 0.01 -18.09
CA ALA A 25 -5.53 0.67 -17.96
C ALA A 25 -5.54 1.92 -17.03
N GLN A 26 -6.26 1.88 -15.91
CA GLN A 26 -6.38 3.01 -14.97
C GLN A 26 -5.03 3.58 -14.52
N CYS A 27 -4.00 2.74 -14.38
CA CYS A 27 -2.65 3.17 -14.02
C CYS A 27 -1.94 3.99 -15.11
N CYS A 28 -2.52 4.09 -16.30
CA CYS A 28 -1.97 4.81 -17.44
C CYS A 28 -2.73 6.11 -17.74
N GLN A 29 -3.47 6.67 -16.76
CA GLN A 29 -4.37 7.80 -17.00
C GLN A 29 -4.29 8.84 -15.88
N LYS A 30 -4.36 10.12 -16.28
CA LYS A 30 -4.61 11.27 -15.39
C LYS A 30 -3.60 11.51 -14.26
N TRP A 31 -2.35 11.08 -14.42
CA TRP A 31 -1.29 11.36 -13.46
C TRP A 31 0.08 11.44 -14.14
N HIS A 32 1.03 12.08 -13.48
CA HIS A 32 2.40 12.21 -13.98
C HIS A 32 3.11 10.85 -13.97
N ILE A 33 3.48 10.32 -15.14
CA ILE A 33 4.17 9.03 -15.31
C ILE A 33 5.66 9.30 -15.56
N PRO A 34 6.51 9.26 -14.53
CA PRO A 34 7.94 9.51 -14.70
C PRO A 34 8.64 8.33 -15.38
N ILE A 35 9.65 8.67 -16.16
CA ILE A 35 10.56 7.71 -16.79
C ILE A 35 11.94 7.91 -16.17
N ASP A 36 12.42 6.93 -15.44
CA ASP A 36 13.75 6.98 -14.84
C ASP A 36 14.86 7.03 -15.94
N LYS A 37 15.98 7.66 -15.59
CA LYS A 37 17.09 7.89 -16.53
C LYS A 37 17.66 6.58 -17.11
N GLY A 38 17.65 5.50 -16.31
CA GLY A 38 18.12 4.19 -16.74
C GLY A 38 17.23 3.62 -17.82
N THR A 39 15.91 3.65 -17.59
CA THR A 39 14.90 3.18 -18.55
C THR A 39 14.90 4.03 -19.83
N TYR A 40 14.99 5.36 -19.70
CA TYR A 40 15.10 6.23 -20.88
C TYR A 40 16.29 5.87 -21.75
N LYS A 41 17.47 5.64 -21.14
CA LYS A 41 18.67 5.17 -21.87
C LYS A 41 18.43 3.83 -22.54
N ARG A 42 17.83 2.84 -21.85
CA ARG A 42 17.52 1.52 -22.44
C ARG A 42 16.63 1.63 -23.68
N TYR A 43 15.67 2.54 -23.71
CA TYR A 43 14.80 2.74 -24.89
C TYR A 43 15.56 3.18 -26.14
N HIS A 44 16.67 3.89 -26.02
CA HIS A 44 17.53 4.23 -27.15
C HIS A 44 18.22 3.01 -27.79
N TRP A 45 18.35 1.90 -27.05
CA TRP A 45 18.98 0.65 -27.52
C TRP A 45 17.97 -0.36 -28.10
N ILE A 46 16.69 -0.02 -28.19
CA ILE A 46 15.66 -0.87 -28.80
C ILE A 46 16.02 -1.06 -30.28
N LYS A 47 16.14 -2.34 -30.70
CA LYS A 47 16.55 -2.69 -32.08
C LYS A 47 15.48 -2.40 -33.13
N ASN A 48 14.19 -2.65 -32.78
CA ASN A 48 13.07 -2.40 -33.69
C ASN A 48 12.80 -0.88 -33.79
N PRO A 49 13.01 -0.24 -34.96
CA PRO A 49 12.87 1.22 -35.09
C PRO A 49 11.40 1.69 -34.89
N VAL A 50 10.41 0.89 -35.27
CA VAL A 50 9.00 1.24 -35.12
C VAL A 50 8.64 1.31 -33.61
N VAL A 51 9.05 0.28 -32.84
CA VAL A 51 8.83 0.24 -31.39
C VAL A 51 9.59 1.36 -30.71
N LYS A 52 10.87 1.56 -31.05
CA LYS A 52 11.71 2.61 -30.51
C LYS A 52 11.11 4.00 -30.72
N ASN A 53 10.76 4.35 -31.96
CA ASN A 53 10.26 5.66 -32.30
C ASN A 53 8.92 5.95 -31.62
N LYS A 54 8.02 4.96 -31.55
CA LYS A 54 6.74 5.12 -30.84
C LYS A 54 6.94 5.38 -29.36
N ILE A 55 7.84 4.65 -28.70
CA ILE A 55 8.11 4.82 -27.26
C ILE A 55 8.78 6.16 -27.00
N LEU A 56 9.89 6.48 -27.70
CA LEU A 56 10.62 7.72 -27.49
C LEU A 56 9.80 8.96 -27.86
N GLY A 57 8.96 8.86 -28.90
CA GLY A 57 8.04 9.95 -29.29
C GLY A 57 6.93 10.22 -28.28
N SER A 58 6.71 9.31 -27.35
CA SER A 58 5.75 9.48 -26.25
C SER A 58 6.37 10.07 -24.97
N ILE A 59 7.68 10.34 -24.97
CA ILE A 59 8.42 10.81 -23.79
C ILE A 59 8.88 12.25 -24.00
N ILE A 60 8.63 13.09 -23.02
CA ILE A 60 9.09 14.48 -22.98
C ILE A 60 9.94 14.72 -21.72
N LYS A 61 10.70 15.80 -21.73
CA LYS A 61 11.29 16.37 -20.52
C LYS A 61 10.25 17.23 -19.79
N THR A 62 10.28 17.21 -18.48
CA THR A 62 9.52 18.15 -17.65
C THR A 62 9.94 19.59 -17.95
N LYS A 63 9.07 20.56 -17.64
CA LYS A 63 9.33 21.99 -17.93
C LYS A 63 10.63 22.51 -17.32
N ASP A 64 11.03 21.97 -16.16
CA ASP A 64 12.29 22.30 -15.50
C ASP A 64 13.51 21.53 -16.06
N GLY A 65 13.29 20.64 -17.05
CA GLY A 65 14.31 19.87 -17.74
C GLY A 65 15.00 18.77 -16.91
N LYS A 66 14.53 18.52 -15.68
CA LYS A 66 15.19 17.61 -14.74
C LYS A 66 14.81 16.15 -14.93
N GLU A 67 13.60 15.88 -15.35
CA GLU A 67 13.01 14.56 -15.45
C GLU A 67 12.46 14.27 -16.82
N TYR A 68 12.33 12.98 -17.15
CA TYR A 68 11.57 12.50 -18.29
C TYR A 68 10.22 11.97 -17.83
N CYS A 69 9.17 12.17 -18.63
CA CYS A 69 7.84 11.65 -18.35
C CYS A 69 7.10 11.30 -19.63
N ILE A 70 6.06 10.49 -19.51
CA ILE A 70 5.13 10.25 -20.62
C ILE A 70 4.33 11.54 -20.87
N GLN A 71 4.28 11.97 -22.12
CA GLN A 71 3.34 12.99 -22.57
C GLN A 71 1.97 12.33 -22.74
N LEU A 72 1.06 12.62 -21.81
CA LEU A 72 -0.32 12.15 -21.94
C LEU A 72 -1.02 12.88 -23.08
N ASP A 73 -2.01 12.22 -23.69
CA ASP A 73 -2.87 12.83 -24.69
C ASP A 73 -3.83 13.88 -24.06
N GLU A 74 -4.64 14.51 -24.88
CA GLU A 74 -5.62 15.54 -24.47
C GLU A 74 -6.70 15.00 -23.50
N ASN A 75 -6.93 13.69 -23.47
CA ASN A 75 -7.83 13.03 -22.54
C ASN A 75 -7.11 12.58 -21.25
N GLY A 76 -5.82 12.86 -21.12
CA GLY A 76 -4.99 12.44 -19.98
C GLY A 76 -4.62 10.96 -20.02
N LYS A 77 -4.65 10.31 -21.20
CA LYS A 77 -4.25 8.91 -21.37
C LYS A 77 -2.82 8.79 -21.87
N CYS A 78 -2.16 7.72 -21.46
CA CYS A 78 -0.85 7.35 -21.97
C CYS A 78 -0.98 6.91 -23.44
N PRO A 79 -0.25 7.51 -24.42
CA PRO A 79 -0.33 7.16 -25.83
C PRO A 79 0.23 5.75 -26.14
N LEU A 80 0.81 5.09 -25.15
CA LEU A 80 1.31 3.71 -25.21
C LEU A 80 0.27 2.69 -24.74
N ILE A 81 -1.00 3.07 -24.52
CA ILE A 81 -2.11 2.13 -24.34
C ILE A 81 -2.54 1.64 -25.73
N CYS A 82 -2.61 0.31 -25.90
CA CYS A 82 -3.14 -0.32 -27.09
C CYS A 82 -4.69 -0.28 -27.09
N LYS A 83 -5.31 -0.60 -28.23
CA LYS A 83 -6.79 -0.62 -28.38
C LYS A 83 -7.50 -1.61 -27.43
N ASP A 84 -6.78 -2.59 -26.94
CA ASP A 84 -7.23 -3.62 -26.00
C ASP A 84 -6.78 -3.33 -24.56
N ASP A 85 -6.56 -2.08 -24.23
CA ASP A 85 -6.14 -1.57 -22.92
C ASP A 85 -4.80 -2.13 -22.37
N MET A 86 -4.05 -2.88 -23.20
CA MET A 86 -2.74 -3.38 -22.81
C MET A 86 -1.61 -2.38 -23.12
N CYS A 87 -0.56 -2.40 -22.30
CA CYS A 87 0.59 -1.53 -22.48
C CYS A 87 1.43 -1.94 -23.71
N TYR A 88 1.69 -1.01 -24.62
CA TYR A 88 2.50 -1.23 -25.80
C TYR A 88 3.94 -1.66 -25.49
N ILE A 89 4.55 -1.07 -24.44
CA ILE A 89 5.89 -1.45 -24.00
C ILE A 89 5.89 -2.91 -23.51
N GLN A 90 4.96 -3.24 -22.61
CA GLN A 90 4.87 -4.58 -22.04
C GLN A 90 4.60 -5.64 -23.12
N ARG A 91 3.76 -5.34 -24.08
CA ARG A 91 3.44 -6.24 -25.21
C ARG A 91 4.64 -6.54 -26.11
N ASN A 92 5.44 -5.51 -26.41
CA ASN A 92 6.52 -5.66 -27.40
C ASN A 92 7.88 -6.00 -26.78
N LEU A 93 8.10 -5.69 -25.51
CA LEU A 93 9.40 -5.76 -24.86
C LEU A 93 9.40 -6.50 -23.51
N GLY A 94 8.21 -6.90 -23.00
CA GLY A 94 8.09 -7.52 -21.69
C GLY A 94 7.90 -6.51 -20.55
N ALA A 95 7.49 -7.02 -19.39
CA ALA A 95 7.23 -6.19 -18.20
C ALA A 95 8.50 -5.54 -17.64
N GLU A 96 9.65 -6.19 -17.80
CA GLU A 96 10.97 -5.71 -17.36
C GLU A 96 11.47 -4.48 -18.15
N ALA A 97 10.88 -4.20 -19.30
CA ALA A 97 11.18 -3.02 -20.08
C ALA A 97 10.42 -1.76 -19.61
N LEU A 98 9.43 -1.91 -18.76
CA LEU A 98 8.67 -0.78 -18.20
C LEU A 98 9.59 0.14 -17.37
N SER A 99 9.18 1.41 -17.19
CA SER A 99 9.81 2.30 -16.21
C SER A 99 9.59 1.79 -14.78
N GLU A 100 10.45 2.21 -13.85
CA GLU A 100 10.39 1.73 -12.45
C GLU A 100 8.99 1.94 -11.85
N VAL A 101 8.36 3.07 -12.11
CA VAL A 101 7.01 3.35 -11.58
C VAL A 101 5.95 2.43 -12.19
N CYS A 102 6.05 2.13 -13.49
CA CYS A 102 5.11 1.22 -14.16
C CYS A 102 5.33 -0.25 -13.77
N GLN A 103 6.58 -0.65 -13.48
CA GLN A 103 6.89 -1.99 -12.97
C GLN A 103 6.39 -2.21 -11.55
N THR A 104 6.54 -1.18 -10.71
CA THR A 104 6.22 -1.31 -9.29
C THR A 104 4.74 -1.14 -8.97
N TYR A 105 4.02 -0.32 -9.73
CA TYR A 105 2.59 -0.14 -9.50
C TYR A 105 1.82 -1.46 -9.63
N PRO A 106 0.88 -1.77 -8.75
CA PRO A 106 0.39 -0.99 -7.60
C PRO A 106 1.10 -1.30 -6.28
N ARG A 107 2.26 -1.94 -6.31
CA ARG A 107 2.98 -2.39 -5.11
C ARG A 107 3.43 -1.23 -4.25
N LYS A 108 3.19 -1.36 -2.95
CA LYS A 108 3.63 -0.42 -1.93
C LYS A 108 4.29 -1.17 -0.78
N ALA A 109 5.37 -0.59 -0.27
CA ALA A 109 5.99 -1.08 0.94
C ALA A 109 6.22 0.10 1.89
N VAL A 110 6.09 -0.16 3.18
CA VAL A 110 6.49 0.75 4.25
C VAL A 110 7.55 0.04 5.07
N VAL A 111 8.65 0.74 5.36
CA VAL A 111 9.73 0.23 6.20
C VAL A 111 9.73 1.00 7.50
N LEU A 112 9.54 0.28 8.59
CA LEU A 112 9.45 0.80 9.95
C LEU A 112 10.46 0.02 10.80
N GLY A 113 11.55 0.67 11.21
CA GLY A 113 12.60 -0.02 11.95
C GLY A 113 13.15 -1.24 11.20
N ASN A 114 12.96 -2.43 11.75
CA ASN A 114 13.36 -3.71 11.15
C ASN A 114 12.17 -4.49 10.54
N CYS A 115 11.04 -3.82 10.34
CA CYS A 115 9.84 -4.40 9.76
C CYS A 115 9.54 -3.79 8.39
N GLN A 116 9.07 -4.61 7.46
CA GLN A 116 8.54 -4.22 6.17
C GLN A 116 7.08 -4.65 6.07
N LEU A 117 6.19 -3.70 5.84
CA LEU A 117 4.78 -3.98 5.52
C LEU A 117 4.58 -3.84 4.02
N ARG A 118 4.10 -4.91 3.36
CA ARG A 118 3.80 -4.96 1.92
C ARG A 118 2.31 -4.87 1.68
N SER A 119 1.93 -4.04 0.73
CA SER A 119 0.55 -3.83 0.30
C SER A 119 0.48 -3.46 -1.17
N LEU A 120 -0.74 -3.31 -1.70
CA LEU A 120 -0.99 -2.74 -3.02
C LEU A 120 -1.82 -1.46 -2.88
N SER A 121 -1.66 -0.54 -3.82
CA SER A 121 -2.47 0.68 -3.89
C SER A 121 -3.90 0.35 -4.28
N MET A 122 -4.86 0.79 -3.48
CA MET A 122 -6.31 0.67 -3.77
C MET A 122 -6.77 1.53 -4.96
N THR A 123 -5.88 2.36 -5.52
CA THR A 123 -6.15 3.05 -6.78
C THR A 123 -6.10 2.10 -7.99
N CYS A 124 -5.59 0.87 -7.82
CA CYS A 124 -5.70 -0.19 -8.80
C CYS A 124 -7.02 -0.95 -8.56
N PRO A 125 -7.97 -0.96 -9.52
CA PRO A 125 -9.25 -1.66 -9.34
C PRO A 125 -9.09 -3.14 -9.04
N VAL A 126 -8.18 -3.83 -9.72
CA VAL A 126 -7.90 -5.27 -9.49
C VAL A 126 -7.38 -5.50 -8.07
N ALA A 127 -6.46 -4.65 -7.58
CA ALA A 127 -5.97 -4.75 -6.22
C ALA A 127 -7.06 -4.44 -5.18
N ALA A 128 -7.92 -3.46 -5.46
CA ALA A 128 -9.04 -3.11 -4.60
C ALA A 128 -10.08 -4.24 -4.53
N GLU A 129 -10.40 -4.87 -5.65
CA GLU A 129 -11.30 -6.01 -5.72
C GLU A 129 -10.79 -7.17 -4.87
N GLU A 130 -9.52 -7.56 -5.05
CA GLU A 130 -8.89 -8.62 -4.27
C GLU A 130 -8.83 -8.30 -2.76
N ALA A 131 -8.59 -7.05 -2.40
CA ALA A 131 -8.53 -6.64 -1.01
C ALA A 131 -9.91 -6.60 -0.32
N LEU A 132 -10.93 -6.09 -1.03
CA LEU A 132 -12.23 -5.76 -0.42
C LEU A 132 -13.24 -6.89 -0.51
N PHE A 133 -13.20 -7.69 -1.59
CA PHE A 133 -14.22 -8.70 -1.87
C PHE A 133 -13.76 -10.14 -1.61
N SER A 134 -12.45 -10.39 -1.44
CA SER A 134 -11.99 -11.69 -0.96
C SER A 134 -12.21 -11.82 0.55
N SER A 135 -12.65 -13.00 1.00
CA SER A 135 -12.96 -13.27 2.41
C SER A 135 -11.75 -13.10 3.34
N ASP A 136 -10.55 -13.32 2.81
CA ASP A 136 -9.28 -13.30 3.54
C ASP A 136 -8.27 -12.27 2.98
N GLY A 137 -8.67 -11.44 2.01
CA GLY A 137 -7.78 -10.52 1.32
C GLY A 137 -6.98 -9.63 2.25
N MET A 138 -7.65 -9.08 3.23
CA MET A 138 -7.05 -8.16 4.21
C MET A 138 -6.39 -8.86 5.41
N ILE A 139 -6.26 -10.18 5.42
CA ILE A 139 -5.51 -10.88 6.46
C ILE A 139 -4.03 -10.56 6.28
N LEU A 140 -3.40 -10.11 7.38
CA LEU A 140 -1.98 -9.83 7.46
C LEU A 140 -1.22 -11.09 7.85
N GLU A 141 -0.22 -11.46 7.08
CA GLU A 141 0.63 -12.62 7.36
C GLU A 141 2.09 -12.21 7.53
N LYS A 142 2.76 -12.87 8.48
CA LYS A 142 4.20 -12.77 8.61
C LYS A 142 4.85 -13.68 7.58
N MET A 143 5.59 -13.11 6.66
CA MET A 143 6.32 -13.87 5.65
C MET A 143 7.48 -14.62 6.29
N GLY A 144 7.68 -15.88 5.88
CA GLY A 144 8.84 -16.66 6.33
C GLY A 144 10.17 -16.05 5.89
N ASN A 145 11.27 -16.57 6.44
CA ASN A 145 12.63 -16.12 6.12
C ASN A 145 13.07 -16.39 4.67
N HIS A 146 12.22 -17.00 3.86
CA HIS A 146 12.48 -17.15 2.44
C HIS A 146 12.32 -15.80 1.76
N ASN A 147 13.43 -15.25 1.33
CA ASN A 147 13.55 -14.23 0.32
C ASN A 147 12.88 -14.71 -0.98
N GLU A 148 11.59 -14.83 -1.01
CA GLU A 148 10.88 -14.80 -2.28
C GLU A 148 11.11 -13.41 -2.85
N ARG A 149 12.04 -13.41 -3.79
CA ARG A 149 12.50 -12.24 -4.50
C ARG A 149 11.40 -11.77 -5.45
N ASP A 150 10.35 -11.20 -4.90
CA ASP A 150 9.54 -10.33 -5.74
C ASP A 150 10.44 -9.14 -6.12
N SER A 151 11.01 -9.24 -7.32
CA SER A 151 11.93 -8.25 -7.89
C SER A 151 11.30 -6.85 -7.87
N ASN A 152 9.97 -6.77 -7.95
CA ASN A 152 9.22 -5.53 -7.95
C ASN A 152 9.17 -4.89 -6.56
N PHE A 153 9.01 -5.67 -5.47
CA PHE A 153 9.15 -5.11 -4.11
C PHE A 153 10.57 -4.68 -3.80
N ASN A 154 11.58 -5.36 -4.32
CA ASN A 154 12.97 -4.92 -4.19
C ASN A 154 13.20 -3.57 -4.90
N LEU A 155 12.52 -3.32 -6.02
CA LEU A 155 12.56 -2.04 -6.71
C LEU A 155 11.86 -0.93 -5.92
N VAL A 156 10.68 -1.22 -5.33
CA VAL A 156 10.00 -0.31 -4.40
C VAL A 156 10.92 0.07 -3.24
N LEU A 157 11.59 -0.90 -2.63
CA LEU A 157 12.48 -0.70 -1.49
C LEU A 157 13.71 0.16 -1.83
N ARG A 158 14.31 -0.01 -3.01
CA ARG A 158 15.43 0.85 -3.47
C ARG A 158 15.04 2.32 -3.49
N ASN A 159 13.80 2.61 -3.87
CA ASN A 159 13.28 3.96 -3.93
C ASN A 159 12.91 4.52 -2.54
N LEU A 160 12.51 3.64 -1.60
CA LEU A 160 12.19 4.01 -0.22
C LEU A 160 13.43 4.27 0.65
N ASN A 161 14.55 3.59 0.41
CA ASN A 161 15.79 3.76 1.19
C ASN A 161 16.32 5.20 1.22
N LYS A 162 15.82 6.07 0.36
CA LYS A 162 16.11 7.52 0.38
C LYS A 162 15.30 8.30 1.41
N LYS A 163 14.25 7.71 2.01
CA LYS A 163 13.35 8.32 2.99
C LYS A 163 13.11 7.36 4.16
N ARG A 164 14.18 6.94 4.82
CA ARG A 164 14.05 6.07 5.99
C ARG A 164 13.42 6.87 7.13
N LEU A 165 12.30 6.36 7.67
CA LEU A 165 11.77 6.88 8.92
C LEU A 165 12.78 6.60 10.05
N PRO A 166 12.86 7.46 11.09
CA PRO A 166 13.70 7.20 12.24
C PRO A 166 13.44 5.80 12.80
N ASP A 167 14.48 5.16 13.33
CA ASP A 167 14.37 3.87 14.02
C ASP A 167 13.63 4.10 15.34
N THR A 168 12.31 4.14 15.26
CA THR A 168 11.44 4.24 16.41
C THR A 168 11.21 2.84 16.94
N LYS A 169 11.78 2.55 18.10
CA LYS A 169 11.65 1.25 18.76
C LYS A 169 10.19 0.85 18.88
N ALA A 170 9.90 -0.38 18.50
CA ALA A 170 8.59 -1.02 18.61
C ALA A 170 7.42 -0.42 17.80
N ILE A 171 7.61 0.63 16.97
CA ILE A 171 6.51 1.21 16.19
C ILE A 171 5.90 0.21 15.19
N ASP A 172 6.70 -0.71 14.67
CA ASP A 172 6.24 -1.81 13.83
C ASP A 172 5.27 -2.73 14.57
N SER A 173 5.55 -3.03 15.85
CA SER A 173 4.68 -3.85 16.70
C SER A 173 3.37 -3.13 17.04
N ILE A 174 3.40 -1.84 17.27
CA ILE A 174 2.20 -1.01 17.47
C ILE A 174 1.30 -1.05 16.23
N ILE A 175 1.88 -0.85 15.04
CA ILE A 175 1.11 -0.88 13.79
C ILE A 175 0.53 -2.27 13.54
N ILE A 176 1.31 -3.32 13.73
CA ILE A 176 0.85 -4.69 13.53
C ILE A 176 -0.22 -5.07 14.54
N GLY A 177 -0.03 -4.72 15.81
CA GLY A 177 -1.03 -4.94 16.86
C GLY A 177 -2.34 -4.23 16.53
N GLY A 178 -2.29 -2.96 16.14
CA GLY A 178 -3.46 -2.22 15.70
C GLY A 178 -4.16 -2.84 14.49
N LEU A 179 -3.40 -3.33 13.51
CA LEU A 179 -3.97 -4.02 12.35
C LEU A 179 -4.65 -5.34 12.72
N LEU A 180 -4.07 -6.13 13.64
CA LEU A 180 -4.67 -7.36 14.14
C LEU A 180 -6.03 -7.09 14.79
N ILE A 181 -6.15 -6.03 15.61
CA ILE A 181 -7.41 -5.62 16.21
C ILE A 181 -8.42 -5.20 15.13
N LEU A 182 -8.03 -4.34 14.20
CA LEU A 182 -8.91 -3.83 13.16
C LEU A 182 -9.41 -4.92 12.19
N GLN A 183 -8.65 -5.99 12.02
CA GLN A 183 -8.99 -7.11 11.14
C GLN A 183 -9.85 -8.18 11.79
N ASN A 184 -9.98 -8.19 13.11
CA ASN A 184 -10.76 -9.20 13.82
C ASN A 184 -12.26 -9.01 13.59
N ARG A 185 -12.82 -9.83 12.70
CA ARG A 185 -14.23 -9.76 12.30
C ARG A 185 -15.21 -10.38 13.31
N ASN A 186 -14.72 -10.95 14.41
CA ASN A 186 -15.56 -11.41 15.52
C ASN A 186 -16.16 -10.22 16.28
N PHE A 187 -15.59 -9.01 16.09
CA PHE A 187 -16.07 -7.76 16.67
C PHE A 187 -16.69 -6.87 15.58
N SER A 188 -17.71 -6.09 15.96
CA SER A 188 -18.26 -5.04 15.09
C SER A 188 -17.18 -4.00 14.74
N ARG A 189 -17.44 -3.18 13.72
CA ARG A 189 -16.52 -2.11 13.33
C ARG A 189 -16.27 -1.15 14.48
N GLU A 190 -17.33 -0.80 15.19
CA GLU A 190 -17.34 0.14 16.32
C GLU A 190 -16.53 -0.44 17.49
N GLU A 191 -16.77 -1.69 17.86
CA GLU A 191 -15.99 -2.38 18.91
C GLU A 191 -14.49 -2.39 18.58
N ARG A 192 -14.12 -2.69 17.33
CA ARG A 192 -12.72 -2.67 16.91
C ARG A 192 -12.07 -1.31 17.05
N MET A 193 -12.81 -0.23 16.80
CA MET A 193 -12.28 1.15 16.98
C MET A 193 -12.07 1.47 18.47
N VAL A 194 -12.96 1.03 19.35
CA VAL A 194 -12.78 1.19 20.81
C VAL A 194 -11.60 0.36 21.30
N LEU A 195 -11.51 -0.91 20.88
CA LEU A 195 -10.40 -1.79 21.25
C LEU A 195 -9.04 -1.25 20.76
N LEU A 196 -9.02 -0.65 19.58
CA LEU A 196 -7.82 0.03 19.08
C LEU A 196 -7.44 1.22 19.96
N GLY A 197 -8.43 2.02 20.41
CA GLY A 197 -8.20 3.13 21.33
C GLY A 197 -7.60 2.66 22.65
N LEU A 198 -8.21 1.65 23.28
CA LEU A 198 -7.70 1.05 24.52
C LEU A 198 -6.29 0.46 24.36
N PHE A 199 -6.03 -0.20 23.25
CA PHE A 199 -4.71 -0.72 22.91
C PHE A 199 -3.66 0.38 22.82
N LEU A 200 -3.95 1.47 22.12
CA LEU A 200 -3.03 2.59 21.96
C LEU A 200 -2.77 3.32 23.28
N ASP A 201 -3.81 3.50 24.11
CA ASP A 201 -3.73 4.06 25.47
C ASP A 201 -2.79 3.22 26.33
N ARG A 202 -2.99 1.90 26.32
CA ARG A 202 -2.13 0.96 27.06
C ARG A 202 -0.68 0.96 26.59
N VAL A 203 -0.46 1.12 25.29
CA VAL A 203 0.89 1.17 24.71
C VAL A 203 1.60 2.47 25.07
N ASP A 204 0.89 3.57 25.22
CA ASP A 204 1.45 4.87 25.61
C ASP A 204 2.06 4.82 27.04
N ASP A 205 1.54 3.95 27.90
CA ASP A 205 2.06 3.70 29.24
C ASP A 205 3.35 2.85 29.28
N ILE A 206 3.78 2.27 28.13
CA ILE A 206 4.93 1.37 28.06
C ILE A 206 6.17 2.15 27.65
N GLU A 207 7.24 2.04 28.43
CA GLU A 207 8.54 2.53 28.01
C GLU A 207 9.08 1.70 26.83
N LEU A 208 9.05 2.27 25.64
CA LEU A 208 9.36 1.57 24.40
C LEU A 208 10.82 1.19 24.28
N GLY A 209 11.11 -0.10 24.28
CA GLY A 209 12.43 -0.70 24.13
C GLY A 209 12.46 -1.82 23.08
N ASP A 210 13.62 -2.42 22.87
CA ASP A 210 13.78 -3.52 21.89
C ASP A 210 13.06 -4.80 22.36
N GLU A 211 12.84 -4.97 23.67
CA GLU A 211 12.23 -6.15 24.30
C GLU A 211 10.70 -6.02 24.36
N THR A 212 10.14 -4.84 24.14
CA THR A 212 8.69 -4.59 24.25
C THR A 212 7.90 -4.97 23.00
N ALA A 213 8.55 -5.35 21.91
CA ALA A 213 7.88 -5.65 20.64
C ALA A 213 6.89 -6.83 20.75
N ASP A 214 7.30 -7.92 21.43
CA ASP A 214 6.43 -9.08 21.61
C ASP A 214 5.36 -8.81 22.69
N GLU A 215 5.66 -7.99 23.68
CA GLU A 215 4.70 -7.54 24.69
C GLU A 215 3.56 -6.76 24.04
N ILE A 216 3.86 -5.81 23.18
CA ILE A 216 2.87 -5.03 22.42
C ILE A 216 1.95 -5.92 21.58
N ILE A 217 2.50 -6.92 20.89
CA ILE A 217 1.70 -7.88 20.13
C ILE A 217 0.81 -8.72 21.06
N ASN A 218 1.33 -9.16 22.22
CA ASN A 218 0.56 -9.91 23.19
C ASN A 218 -0.58 -9.08 23.79
N ILE A 219 -0.37 -7.79 24.04
CA ILE A 219 -1.41 -6.87 24.46
C ILE A 219 -2.50 -6.79 23.39
N ALA A 220 -2.11 -6.57 22.11
CA ALA A 220 -3.07 -6.51 21.02
C ALA A 220 -3.89 -7.80 20.86
N LEU A 221 -3.28 -8.97 21.09
CA LEU A 221 -3.97 -10.26 21.09
C LEU A 221 -4.90 -10.41 22.30
N ALA A 222 -4.49 -9.93 23.48
CA ALA A 222 -5.31 -9.97 24.70
C ALA A 222 -6.59 -9.13 24.53
N TYR A 223 -6.51 -7.95 23.91
CA TYR A 223 -7.66 -7.10 23.64
C TYR A 223 -8.67 -7.70 22.64
N GLN A 224 -8.33 -8.78 21.98
CA GLN A 224 -9.22 -9.51 21.07
C GLN A 224 -9.99 -10.63 21.76
N THR A 225 -9.92 -10.75 23.09
CA THR A 225 -10.65 -11.75 23.88
C THR A 225 -12.01 -11.22 24.34
N GLU A 226 -12.93 -12.13 24.67
CA GLU A 226 -14.27 -11.80 25.19
C GLU A 226 -14.22 -10.89 26.43
N LYS A 227 -13.16 -10.98 27.23
CA LYS A 227 -12.99 -10.17 28.45
C LYS A 227 -13.09 -8.67 28.19
N PHE A 228 -12.61 -8.20 27.05
CA PHE A 228 -12.65 -6.77 26.69
C PHE A 228 -13.88 -6.39 25.87
N GLN A 229 -14.70 -7.34 25.49
CA GLN A 229 -15.89 -7.08 24.70
C GLN A 229 -16.92 -6.28 25.49
N ASP A 230 -17.11 -6.59 26.76
CA ASP A 230 -18.06 -5.89 27.62
C ASP A 230 -17.58 -4.46 27.92
N GLU A 231 -16.29 -4.27 28.20
CA GLU A 231 -15.69 -2.95 28.38
C GLU A 231 -15.84 -2.09 27.10
N ALA A 232 -15.58 -2.64 25.93
CA ALA A 232 -15.78 -1.94 24.66
C ALA A 232 -17.26 -1.55 24.47
N ARG A 233 -18.22 -2.40 24.82
CA ARG A 233 -19.65 -2.12 24.75
C ARG A 233 -20.07 -1.01 25.71
N GLU A 234 -19.56 -0.99 26.93
CA GLU A 234 -19.80 0.07 27.89
C GLU A 234 -19.31 1.42 27.38
N ILE A 235 -18.07 1.48 26.87
CA ILE A 235 -17.51 2.67 26.25
C ILE A 235 -18.36 3.12 25.06
N MET A 236 -18.77 2.19 24.19
CA MET A 236 -19.60 2.51 23.02
C MET A 236 -20.95 3.10 23.42
N SER A 237 -21.60 2.57 24.47
CA SER A 237 -22.87 3.10 24.95
C SER A 237 -22.73 4.55 25.43
N ALA A 238 -21.62 4.87 26.08
CA ALA A 238 -21.29 6.24 26.49
C ALA A 238 -20.96 7.15 25.29
N PHE A 239 -20.37 6.60 24.23
CA PHE A 239 -20.05 7.34 22.99
C PHE A 239 -21.29 7.58 22.11
N SER A 240 -22.21 6.62 21.99
CA SER A 240 -23.42 6.78 21.18
C SER A 240 -24.25 7.97 21.68
N PHE A 241 -24.34 8.16 22.99
CA PHE A 241 -24.99 9.33 23.56
C PHE A 241 -24.33 10.67 23.16
N LYS A 242 -23.01 10.72 23.07
CA LYS A 242 -22.27 11.91 22.60
C LYS A 242 -22.41 12.14 21.09
N VAL A 243 -22.46 11.08 20.30
CA VAL A 243 -22.62 11.16 18.84
C VAL A 243 -24.00 11.68 18.47
N GLU A 244 -25.06 11.22 19.13
CA GLU A 244 -26.42 11.75 18.92
C GLU A 244 -26.51 13.24 19.24
N LYS A 245 -25.90 13.66 20.33
CA LYS A 245 -25.84 15.09 20.72
C LYS A 245 -25.06 15.91 19.69
N TYR A 246 -23.98 15.38 19.16
CA TYR A 246 -23.17 16.00 18.09
C TYR A 246 -23.97 16.11 16.79
N GLN A 247 -24.68 15.07 16.40
CA GLN A 247 -25.55 15.07 15.22
C GLN A 247 -26.66 16.09 15.35
N GLN A 248 -27.29 16.22 16.54
CA GLN A 248 -28.30 17.24 16.80
C GLN A 248 -27.76 18.66 16.68
N ILE A 249 -26.52 18.91 17.16
CA ILE A 249 -25.85 20.20 17.02
C ILE A 249 -25.54 20.49 15.55
N MET A 250 -25.00 19.51 14.81
CA MET A 250 -24.67 19.66 13.37
C MET A 250 -25.95 19.90 12.54
N THR A 251 -27.04 19.22 12.83
CA THR A 251 -28.31 19.43 12.14
C THR A 251 -28.83 20.85 12.37
N LYS A 252 -28.67 21.38 13.60
CA LYS A 252 -29.04 22.77 13.90
C LYS A 252 -28.15 23.84 13.28
N LEU A 253 -26.90 23.51 13.00
CA LEU A 253 -25.95 24.44 12.35
C LEU A 253 -26.13 24.49 10.84
N LEU A 254 -26.72 23.44 10.25
CA LEU A 254 -26.90 23.29 8.79
C LEU A 254 -28.37 23.65 8.37
N SER A 255 -29.26 23.89 9.30
CA SER A 255 -30.63 24.40 9.09
C SER A 255 -30.68 25.93 9.23
#